data_c86fc575d2ccfd48411bf98be6ebf82d
#
_entry.id   c86fc575d2ccfd48411bf98be6ebf82d
#
_cell.length_a   1.000
_cell.length_b   1.000
_cell.length_c   1.000
_cell.angle_alpha   90.00
_cell.angle_beta   90.00
_cell.angle_gamma   90.00
#
_symmetry.space_group_name_H-M   'P 1'
#
loop_
_entity.id
_entity.type
_entity.pdbx_description
1 polymer ?
#
loop_
_entity_poly.entity_id
_entity_poly.type
_entity_poly.pdbx_seq_one_letter_code
_entity_poly.pdbx_strand_id
1 'polypeptide(L)'
;MKRIWILALALVFFGFNSLAQAGDGSWDRIKKEGKLVIGLDDSFPPMGFKKDDGKLVGFDIDAAEELGKRLGIKIVWQPTAWDGVILSLDSKKFDCIWNGMTITKERAEKVLFTKPYIMDGQIAVVAASSPAKSFDDLGGKVVGVQKGSSAVEAVKKLPKAASEVKEYDANPKAFLDLDSGRLAAVVVDNVSGRYFVATNPGKYKVLPGFITKEPFGIAFRKADADLKDMVQKTIDAMVADGAMAKISKKWFGEDITDPKKW
;
A
#
# COMPACT_ATOMS: atom_id res chain seq x y z
N MET A 1 -55.78 -61.40 25.17
CA MET A 1 -55.62 -59.97 25.41
C MET A 1 -54.19 -59.60 25.09
N LYS A 2 -53.92 -59.05 23.88
CA LYS A 2 -52.61 -58.63 23.40
C LYS A 2 -52.50 -57.10 23.47
N ARG A 3 -51.63 -56.56 24.31
CA ARG A 3 -51.41 -55.12 24.45
C ARG A 3 -50.35 -54.72 23.37
N ILE A 4 -50.80 -53.88 22.44
CA ILE A 4 -49.92 -53.27 21.42
C ILE A 4 -49.41 -51.97 22.03
N TRP A 5 -48.06 -51.85 22.15
CA TRP A 5 -47.33 -50.63 22.51
C TRP A 5 -47.00 -49.88 21.24
N ILE A 6 -47.59 -48.70 21.06
CA ILE A 6 -47.24 -47.76 20.00
C ILE A 6 -46.09 -46.89 20.53
N LEU A 7 -44.90 -47.07 19.99
CA LEU A 7 -43.77 -46.19 20.20
C LEU A 7 -43.89 -44.98 19.26
N ALA A 8 -44.21 -43.81 19.85
CA ALA A 8 -44.18 -42.53 19.14
C ALA A 8 -42.71 -42.05 19.02
N LEU A 9 -42.16 -42.09 17.80
CA LEU A 9 -40.84 -41.57 17.47
C LEU A 9 -40.93 -40.05 17.28
N ALA A 10 -40.55 -39.28 18.27
CA ALA A 10 -40.44 -37.81 18.15
C ALA A 10 -39.17 -37.45 17.38
N LEU A 11 -39.35 -37.07 16.11
CA LEU A 11 -38.31 -36.46 15.28
C LEU A 11 -38.05 -35.02 15.78
N VAL A 12 -36.99 -34.85 16.55
CA VAL A 12 -36.45 -33.54 16.92
C VAL A 12 -35.70 -32.97 15.70
N PHE A 13 -36.34 -32.09 14.96
CA PHE A 13 -35.68 -31.27 13.94
C PHE A 13 -34.76 -30.26 14.65
N PHE A 14 -33.47 -30.57 14.76
CA PHE A 14 -32.46 -29.57 15.04
C PHE A 14 -32.31 -28.67 13.81
N GLY A 15 -33.05 -27.57 13.82
CA GLY A 15 -32.82 -26.48 12.89
C GLY A 15 -31.44 -25.90 13.14
N PHE A 16 -30.47 -26.22 12.28
CA PHE A 16 -29.23 -25.42 12.19
C PHE A 16 -29.61 -24.02 11.72
N ASN A 17 -29.91 -23.15 12.67
CA ASN A 17 -29.84 -21.71 12.43
C ASN A 17 -28.38 -21.37 12.19
N SER A 18 -27.95 -21.36 10.93
CA SER A 18 -26.76 -20.64 10.51
C SER A 18 -27.03 -19.18 10.86
N LEU A 19 -26.53 -18.73 12.01
CA LEU A 19 -26.37 -17.31 12.32
C LEU A 19 -25.40 -16.79 11.23
N ALA A 20 -25.96 -16.30 10.12
CA ALA A 20 -25.23 -15.45 9.22
C ALA A 20 -24.70 -14.32 10.11
N GLN A 21 -23.40 -14.29 10.33
CA GLN A 21 -22.76 -13.22 11.09
C GLN A 21 -23.11 -11.93 10.36
N ALA A 22 -23.96 -11.11 10.98
CA ALA A 22 -24.30 -9.81 10.40
C ALA A 22 -22.97 -9.07 10.19
N GLY A 23 -22.73 -8.62 8.97
CA GLY A 23 -21.55 -7.84 8.63
C GLY A 23 -21.49 -6.56 9.49
N ASP A 24 -20.33 -5.91 9.52
CA ASP A 24 -20.14 -4.64 10.25
C ASP A 24 -20.86 -3.45 9.58
N GLY A 25 -21.46 -3.67 8.39
CA GLY A 25 -22.22 -2.66 7.64
C GLY A 25 -21.35 -1.61 6.94
N SER A 26 -20.03 -1.72 6.99
CA SER A 26 -19.13 -0.74 6.38
C SER A 26 -19.25 -0.71 4.87
N TRP A 27 -19.41 -1.86 4.21
CA TRP A 27 -19.69 -1.93 2.78
C TRP A 27 -21.06 -1.36 2.42
N ASP A 28 -22.11 -1.67 3.19
CA ASP A 28 -23.45 -1.16 2.93
C ASP A 28 -23.51 0.36 3.01
N ARG A 29 -22.75 0.96 3.93
CA ARG A 29 -22.60 2.41 4.02
C ARG A 29 -21.98 2.98 2.73
N ILE A 30 -20.86 2.44 2.25
CA ILE A 30 -20.18 2.88 1.02
C ILE A 30 -21.12 2.74 -0.19
N LYS A 31 -21.81 1.61 -0.29
CA LYS A 31 -22.79 1.37 -1.37
C LYS A 31 -23.93 2.38 -1.34
N LYS A 32 -24.46 2.70 -0.16
CA LYS A 32 -25.52 3.70 0.00
C LYS A 32 -25.05 5.12 -0.33
N GLU A 33 -23.82 5.47 0.07
CA GLU A 33 -23.21 6.78 -0.23
C GLU A 33 -22.79 6.91 -1.70
N GLY A 34 -22.62 5.80 -2.42
CA GLY A 34 -22.19 5.75 -3.81
C GLY A 34 -20.74 6.21 -4.02
N LYS A 35 -19.94 6.28 -2.97
CA LYS A 35 -18.53 6.73 -3.04
C LYS A 35 -17.64 6.02 -2.02
N LEU A 36 -16.36 5.85 -2.40
CA LEU A 36 -15.28 5.43 -1.52
C LEU A 36 -14.25 6.55 -1.44
N VAL A 37 -13.96 7.04 -0.24
CA VAL A 37 -12.95 8.08 -0.01
C VAL A 37 -11.63 7.39 0.34
N ILE A 38 -10.57 7.70 -0.41
CA ILE A 38 -9.26 7.06 -0.29
C ILE A 38 -8.22 8.09 0.14
N GLY A 39 -7.51 7.81 1.25
CA GLY A 39 -6.38 8.62 1.72
C GLY A 39 -5.09 8.24 1.00
N LEU A 40 -4.30 9.26 0.62
CA LEU A 40 -3.01 9.08 -0.05
C LEU A 40 -2.06 10.26 0.24
N ASP A 41 -0.76 10.02 0.05
CA ASP A 41 0.24 11.05 -0.22
C ASP A 41 0.26 11.32 -1.74
N ASP A 42 -0.13 12.51 -2.16
CA ASP A 42 -0.22 12.90 -3.57
C ASP A 42 1.13 13.32 -4.18
N SER A 43 2.23 12.93 -3.53
CA SER A 43 3.61 13.14 -3.97
C SER A 43 4.44 11.84 -4.02
N PHE A 44 3.79 10.67 -4.15
CA PHE A 44 4.42 9.35 -4.18
C PHE A 44 4.34 8.66 -5.56
N PRO A 45 5.14 9.13 -6.57
CA PRO A 45 5.19 8.50 -7.87
C PRO A 45 5.88 7.12 -7.81
N PRO A 46 5.50 6.16 -8.65
CA PRO A 46 4.41 6.20 -9.63
C PRO A 46 3.07 5.70 -9.08
N MET A 47 2.93 5.54 -7.74
CA MET A 47 1.74 4.97 -7.11
C MET A 47 0.55 5.95 -7.10
N GLY A 48 0.76 7.17 -6.57
CA GLY A 48 -0.22 8.24 -6.56
C GLY A 48 0.46 9.59 -6.46
N PHE A 49 0.35 10.45 -7.48
CA PHE A 49 1.02 11.74 -7.48
C PHE A 49 0.33 12.75 -8.39
N LYS A 50 0.52 14.02 -8.08
CA LYS A 50 0.10 15.12 -8.95
C LYS A 50 1.15 15.41 -10.01
N LYS A 51 0.70 15.50 -11.26
CA LYS A 51 1.50 16.07 -12.35
C LYS A 51 1.55 17.60 -12.25
N ASP A 52 2.38 18.23 -13.10
CA ASP A 52 2.53 19.68 -13.16
C ASP A 52 1.23 20.41 -13.49
N ASP A 53 0.31 19.76 -14.21
CA ASP A 53 -1.04 20.25 -14.51
C ASP A 53 -2.04 20.10 -13.34
N GLY A 54 -1.57 19.60 -12.20
CA GLY A 54 -2.36 19.35 -10.99
C GLY A 54 -3.19 18.06 -11.02
N LYS A 55 -3.16 17.29 -12.12
CA LYS A 55 -3.92 16.06 -12.25
C LYS A 55 -3.30 14.95 -11.40
N LEU A 56 -4.11 14.33 -10.55
CA LEU A 56 -3.72 13.15 -9.79
C LEU A 56 -3.70 11.92 -10.71
N VAL A 57 -2.58 11.21 -10.71
CA VAL A 57 -2.33 10.02 -11.54
C VAL A 57 -1.49 9.01 -10.77
N GLY A 58 -1.44 7.78 -11.25
CA GLY A 58 -0.58 6.73 -10.68
C GLY A 58 -1.17 5.34 -10.85
N PHE A 59 -0.36 4.36 -10.48
CA PHE A 59 -0.78 2.95 -10.51
C PHE A 59 -1.99 2.72 -9.59
N ASP A 60 -1.92 3.17 -8.33
CA ASP A 60 -3.01 3.01 -7.36
C ASP A 60 -4.24 3.81 -7.76
N ILE A 61 -4.04 4.96 -8.43
CA ILE A 61 -5.14 5.77 -8.94
C ILE A 61 -5.91 4.99 -10.01
N ASP A 62 -5.22 4.46 -11.02
CA ASP A 62 -5.87 3.69 -12.08
C ASP A 62 -6.50 2.40 -11.55
N ALA A 63 -5.87 1.73 -10.57
CA ALA A 63 -6.40 0.52 -9.96
C ALA A 63 -7.68 0.79 -9.16
N ALA A 64 -7.70 1.87 -8.36
CA ALA A 64 -8.89 2.25 -7.60
C ALA A 64 -10.04 2.73 -8.49
N GLU A 65 -9.76 3.47 -9.56
CA GLU A 65 -10.79 3.88 -10.53
C GLU A 65 -11.42 2.67 -11.23
N GLU A 66 -10.63 1.65 -11.61
CA GLU A 66 -11.16 0.40 -12.16
C GLU A 66 -12.01 -0.36 -11.13
N LEU A 67 -11.56 -0.41 -9.85
CA LEU A 67 -12.33 -0.97 -8.75
C LEU A 67 -13.67 -0.25 -8.58
N GLY A 68 -13.66 1.09 -8.53
CA GLY A 68 -14.87 1.91 -8.39
C GLY A 68 -15.85 1.67 -9.52
N LYS A 69 -15.37 1.56 -10.77
CA LYS A 69 -16.18 1.22 -11.95
C LYS A 69 -16.87 -0.13 -11.80
N ARG A 70 -16.16 -1.17 -11.31
CA ARG A 70 -16.73 -2.51 -11.11
C ARG A 70 -17.77 -2.54 -10.00
N LEU A 71 -17.57 -1.76 -8.95
CA LEU A 71 -18.48 -1.68 -7.81
C LEU A 71 -19.64 -0.69 -8.02
N GLY A 72 -19.62 0.10 -9.11
CA GLY A 72 -20.62 1.13 -9.39
C GLY A 72 -20.58 2.30 -8.39
N ILE A 73 -19.40 2.61 -7.85
CA ILE A 73 -19.17 3.70 -6.89
C ILE A 73 -18.11 4.67 -7.38
N LYS A 74 -18.23 5.93 -6.95
CA LYS A 74 -17.23 6.97 -7.26
C LYS A 74 -16.02 6.85 -6.32
N ILE A 75 -14.81 6.95 -6.86
CA ILE A 75 -13.60 7.13 -6.06
C ILE A 75 -13.38 8.62 -5.78
N VAL A 76 -13.10 8.93 -4.52
CA VAL A 76 -12.79 10.30 -4.06
C VAL A 76 -11.43 10.24 -3.35
N TRP A 77 -10.49 11.07 -3.81
CA TRP A 77 -9.15 11.12 -3.27
C TRP A 77 -9.03 12.18 -2.20
N GLN A 78 -8.42 11.83 -1.07
CA GLN A 78 -8.16 12.72 0.05
C GLN A 78 -6.66 12.80 0.33
N PRO A 79 -5.95 13.80 -0.24
CA PRO A 79 -4.55 14.01 0.07
C PRO A 79 -4.31 14.23 1.56
N THR A 80 -3.24 13.60 2.07
CA THR A 80 -2.92 13.63 3.49
C THR A 80 -1.41 13.44 3.70
N ALA A 81 -0.84 14.04 4.75
CA ALA A 81 0.54 13.80 5.11
C ALA A 81 0.73 12.34 5.57
N TRP A 82 1.81 11.70 5.07
CA TRP A 82 2.03 10.27 5.28
C TRP A 82 2.23 9.89 6.75
N ASP A 83 2.93 10.72 7.52
CA ASP A 83 3.22 10.49 8.94
C ASP A 83 1.97 10.44 9.84
N GLY A 84 0.85 11.02 9.39
CA GLY A 84 -0.44 11.02 10.09
C GLY A 84 -1.53 10.18 9.42
N VAL A 85 -1.20 9.36 8.40
CA VAL A 85 -2.20 8.71 7.56
C VAL A 85 -3.09 7.73 8.33
N ILE A 86 -2.56 6.93 9.25
CA ILE A 86 -3.36 5.99 10.06
C ILE A 86 -4.27 6.75 11.03
N LEU A 87 -3.77 7.81 11.68
CA LEU A 87 -4.58 8.64 12.57
C LEU A 87 -5.74 9.31 11.80
N SER A 88 -5.48 9.72 10.56
CA SER A 88 -6.51 10.29 9.69
C SER A 88 -7.56 9.26 9.27
N LEU A 89 -7.16 7.99 9.04
CA LEU A 89 -8.07 6.86 8.81
C LEU A 89 -8.97 6.61 10.04
N ASP A 90 -8.37 6.53 11.23
CA ASP A 90 -9.09 6.30 12.48
C ASP A 90 -10.08 7.44 12.77
N SER A 91 -9.69 8.67 12.44
CA SER A 91 -10.55 9.87 12.55
C SER A 91 -11.62 9.95 11.45
N LYS A 92 -11.77 8.92 10.61
CA LYS A 92 -12.79 8.82 9.55
C LYS A 92 -12.71 9.93 8.49
N LYS A 93 -11.52 10.50 8.24
CA LYS A 93 -11.34 11.47 7.16
C LYS A 93 -11.47 10.82 5.77
N PHE A 94 -11.24 9.53 5.70
CA PHE A 94 -11.41 8.67 4.53
C PHE A 94 -11.71 7.23 4.95
N ASP A 95 -12.02 6.36 4.00
CA ASP A 95 -12.49 5.00 4.26
C ASP A 95 -11.37 3.97 4.24
N CYS A 96 -10.34 4.19 3.43
CA CYS A 96 -9.16 3.33 3.36
C CYS A 96 -7.93 4.14 2.96
N ILE A 97 -6.74 3.54 3.14
CA ILE A 97 -5.47 4.05 2.64
C ILE A 97 -5.05 3.17 1.47
N TRP A 98 -4.86 3.76 0.29
CA TRP A 98 -4.37 3.05 -0.89
C TRP A 98 -3.31 3.90 -1.59
N ASN A 99 -2.05 3.64 -1.26
CA ASN A 99 -0.91 4.41 -1.76
C ASN A 99 0.42 3.68 -1.50
N GLY A 100 0.56 2.45 -1.99
CA GLY A 100 1.78 1.67 -1.79
C GLY A 100 2.10 1.46 -0.31
N MET A 101 1.10 1.21 0.54
CA MET A 101 1.32 1.09 1.97
C MET A 101 1.94 -0.25 2.34
N THR A 102 3.19 -0.24 2.80
CA THR A 102 3.87 -1.44 3.32
C THR A 102 3.09 -2.07 4.46
N ILE A 103 2.84 -3.37 4.36
CA ILE A 103 2.29 -4.19 5.44
C ILE A 103 3.42 -4.46 6.43
N THR A 104 3.45 -3.73 7.54
CA THR A 104 4.36 -4.01 8.66
C THR A 104 3.59 -4.61 9.83
N LYS A 105 4.29 -5.33 10.72
CA LYS A 105 3.68 -5.87 11.94
C LYS A 105 3.03 -4.76 12.77
N GLU A 106 3.73 -3.64 12.97
CA GLU A 106 3.23 -2.51 13.75
C GLU A 106 1.95 -1.92 13.13
N ARG A 107 1.90 -1.75 11.80
CA ARG A 107 0.71 -1.24 11.11
C ARG A 107 -0.45 -2.24 11.18
N ALA A 108 -0.17 -3.55 11.05
CA ALA A 108 -1.18 -4.60 11.14
C ALA A 108 -1.82 -4.72 12.54
N GLU A 109 -1.14 -4.25 13.59
CA GLU A 109 -1.74 -4.13 14.92
C GLU A 109 -2.81 -3.00 14.99
N LYS A 110 -2.70 -1.98 14.14
CA LYS A 110 -3.57 -0.79 14.14
C LYS A 110 -4.70 -0.86 13.10
N VAL A 111 -4.45 -1.48 11.95
CA VAL A 111 -5.38 -1.52 10.81
C VAL A 111 -5.59 -2.95 10.30
N LEU A 112 -6.63 -3.15 9.46
CA LEU A 112 -6.78 -4.34 8.62
C LEU A 112 -6.12 -4.09 7.27
N PHE A 113 -5.47 -5.09 6.72
CA PHE A 113 -4.93 -5.05 5.36
C PHE A 113 -5.65 -6.00 4.42
N THR A 114 -5.68 -5.68 3.14
CA THR A 114 -5.89 -6.66 2.08
C THR A 114 -4.73 -7.66 2.04
N LYS A 115 -4.87 -8.73 1.25
CA LYS A 115 -3.69 -9.46 0.79
C LYS A 115 -2.75 -8.50 0.06
N PRO A 116 -1.44 -8.80 0.00
CA PRO A 116 -0.51 -8.05 -0.83
C PRO A 116 -1.00 -7.94 -2.28
N TYR A 117 -0.81 -6.74 -2.88
CA TYR A 117 -1.09 -6.54 -4.32
C TYR A 117 0.17 -6.23 -5.13
N ILE A 118 1.28 -5.90 -4.47
CA ILE A 118 2.64 -5.76 -5.02
C ILE A 118 3.63 -6.24 -3.95
N MET A 119 4.70 -6.91 -4.38
CA MET A 119 5.90 -7.11 -3.57
C MET A 119 6.92 -6.04 -3.95
N ASP A 120 7.30 -5.22 -3.00
CA ASP A 120 8.29 -4.16 -3.15
C ASP A 120 9.42 -4.28 -2.12
N GLY A 121 10.06 -3.20 -1.74
CA GLY A 121 11.08 -3.14 -0.70
C GLY A 121 11.82 -1.83 -0.70
N GLN A 122 12.62 -1.59 0.33
CA GLN A 122 13.40 -0.39 0.46
C GLN A 122 14.74 -0.53 -0.26
N ILE A 123 15.08 0.48 -1.05
CA ILE A 123 16.36 0.63 -1.75
C ILE A 123 17.05 1.92 -1.36
N ALA A 124 18.31 2.07 -1.70
CA ALA A 124 19.03 3.33 -1.58
C ALA A 124 19.31 3.92 -2.96
N VAL A 125 18.92 5.17 -3.15
CA VAL A 125 19.20 5.99 -4.34
C VAL A 125 20.26 7.01 -3.97
N VAL A 126 21.31 7.11 -4.79
CA VAL A 126 22.43 8.05 -4.61
C VAL A 126 22.58 8.91 -5.87
N ALA A 127 23.29 10.04 -5.76
CA ALA A 127 23.67 10.82 -6.95
C ALA A 127 24.47 9.94 -7.93
N ALA A 128 24.31 10.12 -9.22
CA ALA A 128 25.01 9.34 -10.22
C ALA A 128 26.55 9.46 -10.09
N SER A 129 27.04 10.64 -9.67
CA SER A 129 28.46 10.93 -9.40
C SER A 129 28.97 10.33 -8.08
N SER A 130 28.09 9.81 -7.23
CA SER A 130 28.50 9.23 -5.94
C SER A 130 29.46 8.06 -6.13
N PRO A 131 30.56 7.98 -5.35
CA PRO A 131 31.48 6.83 -5.39
C PRO A 131 30.90 5.57 -4.74
N ALA A 132 29.74 5.68 -4.04
CA ALA A 132 29.10 4.56 -3.35
C ALA A 132 28.72 3.45 -4.34
N LYS A 133 29.02 2.19 -3.99
CA LYS A 133 28.77 0.98 -4.78
C LYS A 133 27.89 -0.03 -4.03
N SER A 134 27.76 0.10 -2.72
CA SER A 134 27.02 -0.79 -1.85
C SER A 134 26.40 -0.03 -0.68
N PHE A 135 25.56 -0.72 0.10
CA PHE A 135 25.00 -0.16 1.34
C PHE A 135 26.06 0.09 2.43
N ASP A 136 27.19 -0.64 2.41
CA ASP A 136 28.31 -0.40 3.34
C ASP A 136 28.90 1.01 3.22
N ASP A 137 28.85 1.59 2.01
CA ASP A 137 29.39 2.91 1.71
C ASP A 137 28.54 4.05 2.28
N LEU A 138 27.33 3.72 2.78
CA LEU A 138 26.44 4.66 3.47
C LEU A 138 26.76 4.80 4.97
N GLY A 139 27.63 3.94 5.51
CA GLY A 139 28.09 4.01 6.90
C GLY A 139 28.72 5.38 7.22
N GLY A 140 28.28 6.00 8.32
CA GLY A 140 28.74 7.33 8.73
C GLY A 140 28.28 8.48 7.83
N LYS A 141 27.35 8.25 6.89
CA LYS A 141 26.79 9.28 5.99
C LYS A 141 25.41 9.74 6.46
N VAL A 142 25.00 10.92 5.95
CA VAL A 142 23.63 11.44 6.16
C VAL A 142 22.71 10.83 5.12
N VAL A 143 21.60 10.21 5.54
CA VAL A 143 20.60 9.55 4.68
C VAL A 143 19.26 10.23 4.85
N GLY A 144 18.51 10.39 3.76
CA GLY A 144 17.15 10.92 3.78
C GLY A 144 16.09 9.82 3.67
N VAL A 145 14.98 9.99 4.36
CA VAL A 145 13.80 9.11 4.32
C VAL A 145 12.52 9.94 4.37
N GLN A 146 11.39 9.40 3.92
CA GLN A 146 10.11 10.00 4.22
C GLN A 146 9.68 9.66 5.66
N LYS A 147 9.24 10.67 6.40
CA LYS A 147 8.73 10.55 7.76
C LYS A 147 7.51 9.61 7.83
N GLY A 148 7.51 8.69 8.80
CA GLY A 148 6.42 7.71 8.97
C GLY A 148 6.38 6.60 7.91
N SER A 149 7.33 6.57 6.95
CA SER A 149 7.48 5.46 6.00
C SER A 149 8.23 4.29 6.64
N SER A 150 8.17 3.10 6.00
CA SER A 150 8.95 1.93 6.40
C SER A 150 10.46 2.13 6.19
N ALA A 151 10.86 3.11 5.38
CA ALA A 151 12.27 3.47 5.19
C ALA A 151 12.96 3.87 6.50
N VAL A 152 12.24 4.48 7.45
CA VAL A 152 12.78 4.83 8.78
C VAL A 152 13.32 3.60 9.52
N GLU A 153 12.60 2.49 9.45
CA GLU A 153 13.04 1.22 10.06
C GLU A 153 14.04 0.47 9.16
N ALA A 154 13.93 0.62 7.84
CA ALA A 154 14.87 -0.01 6.91
C ALA A 154 16.29 0.54 7.04
N VAL A 155 16.47 1.84 7.27
CA VAL A 155 17.80 2.45 7.47
C VAL A 155 18.55 1.82 8.65
N LYS A 156 17.84 1.39 9.70
CA LYS A 156 18.44 0.70 10.86
C LYS A 156 19.04 -0.67 10.50
N LYS A 157 18.67 -1.23 9.34
CA LYS A 157 19.16 -2.52 8.82
C LYS A 157 20.34 -2.37 7.85
N LEU A 158 20.82 -1.14 7.63
CA LEU A 158 22.05 -0.94 6.86
C LEU A 158 23.23 -1.66 7.52
N PRO A 159 24.17 -2.23 6.74
CA PRO A 159 25.31 -2.97 7.30
C PRO A 159 26.18 -2.12 8.26
N LYS A 160 26.24 -0.82 8.02
CA LYS A 160 26.88 0.19 8.88
C LYS A 160 25.90 1.33 9.11
N ALA A 161 25.79 1.79 10.36
CA ALA A 161 24.89 2.85 10.74
C ALA A 161 25.19 4.16 9.98
N ALA A 162 24.13 4.83 9.52
CA ALA A 162 24.22 6.21 9.07
C ALA A 162 24.62 7.14 10.22
N SER A 163 25.30 8.25 9.94
CA SER A 163 25.62 9.24 10.97
C SER A 163 24.39 10.04 11.39
N GLU A 164 23.48 10.24 10.46
CA GLU A 164 22.22 10.96 10.65
C GLU A 164 21.17 10.43 9.69
N VAL A 165 19.91 10.32 10.15
CA VAL A 165 18.74 10.04 9.31
C VAL A 165 17.88 11.29 9.31
N LYS A 166 17.79 11.96 8.15
CA LYS A 166 16.91 13.12 7.98
C LYS A 166 15.55 12.68 7.48
N GLU A 167 14.53 13.09 8.20
CA GLU A 167 13.15 12.78 7.85
C GLU A 167 12.50 13.96 7.10
N TYR A 168 11.81 13.64 5.99
CA TYR A 168 11.12 14.60 5.13
C TYR A 168 9.63 14.29 5.06
N ASP A 169 8.79 15.30 4.93
CA ASP A 169 7.33 15.10 4.80
C ASP A 169 6.98 14.32 3.54
N ALA A 170 7.80 14.47 2.47
CA ALA A 170 7.58 13.86 1.16
C ALA A 170 8.90 13.47 0.48
N ASN A 171 8.90 12.35 -0.27
CA ASN A 171 10.07 11.87 -0.97
C ASN A 171 10.72 12.91 -1.92
N PRO A 172 9.99 13.70 -2.73
CA PRO A 172 10.60 14.72 -3.58
C PRO A 172 11.50 15.70 -2.82
N LYS A 173 11.16 16.06 -1.57
CA LYS A 173 12.00 16.94 -0.74
C LYS A 173 13.34 16.30 -0.37
N ALA A 174 13.34 14.99 -0.07
CA ALA A 174 14.58 14.25 0.18
C ALA A 174 15.46 14.22 -1.09
N PHE A 175 14.87 14.04 -2.28
CA PHE A 175 15.62 14.09 -3.54
C PHE A 175 16.21 15.48 -3.84
N LEU A 176 15.53 16.58 -3.48
CA LEU A 176 16.12 17.94 -3.58
C LEU A 176 17.35 18.10 -2.68
N ASP A 177 17.34 17.50 -1.48
CA ASP A 177 18.50 17.51 -0.58
C ASP A 177 19.62 16.60 -1.06
N LEU A 178 19.28 15.48 -1.74
CA LEU A 178 20.27 14.65 -2.44
C LEU A 178 20.94 15.42 -3.59
N ASP A 179 20.17 16.15 -4.41
CA ASP A 179 20.68 16.98 -5.51
C ASP A 179 21.65 18.07 -5.03
N SER A 180 21.39 18.63 -3.85
CA SER A 180 22.23 19.68 -3.26
C SER A 180 23.45 19.13 -2.50
N GLY A 181 23.64 17.81 -2.46
CA GLY A 181 24.73 17.16 -1.74
C GLY A 181 24.60 17.17 -0.20
N ARG A 182 23.44 17.55 0.34
CA ARG A 182 23.17 17.49 1.79
C ARG A 182 22.90 16.07 2.28
N LEU A 183 22.56 15.15 1.36
CA LEU A 183 22.37 13.72 1.61
C LEU A 183 23.37 12.92 0.79
N ALA A 184 23.84 11.81 1.32
CA ALA A 184 24.59 10.81 0.58
C ALA A 184 23.65 9.84 -0.17
N ALA A 185 22.46 9.57 0.37
CA ALA A 185 21.45 8.70 -0.21
C ALA A 185 20.05 9.10 0.23
N VAL A 186 19.04 8.73 -0.57
CA VAL A 186 17.63 8.62 -0.15
C VAL A 186 17.29 7.14 -0.07
N VAL A 187 16.76 6.70 1.08
CA VAL A 187 16.20 5.36 1.23
C VAL A 187 14.70 5.48 1.02
N VAL A 188 14.17 4.70 0.08
CA VAL A 188 12.83 4.85 -0.47
C VAL A 188 12.35 3.52 -1.06
N ASP A 189 11.05 3.36 -1.21
CA ASP A 189 10.43 2.23 -1.89
C ASP A 189 11.00 2.07 -3.31
N ASN A 190 11.29 0.82 -3.69
CA ASN A 190 11.94 0.51 -4.96
C ASN A 190 11.15 1.05 -6.18
N VAL A 191 9.82 0.95 -6.16
CA VAL A 191 8.99 1.49 -7.25
C VAL A 191 9.20 3.01 -7.40
N SER A 192 9.27 3.75 -6.30
CA SER A 192 9.45 5.19 -6.31
C SER A 192 10.90 5.59 -6.64
N GLY A 193 11.88 4.94 -6.03
CA GLY A 193 13.29 5.20 -6.30
C GLY A 193 13.65 4.98 -7.77
N ARG A 194 13.18 3.89 -8.37
CA ARG A 194 13.38 3.63 -9.80
C ARG A 194 12.64 4.62 -10.68
N TYR A 195 11.47 5.09 -10.30
CA TYR A 195 10.76 6.15 -11.01
C TYR A 195 11.59 7.44 -11.04
N PHE A 196 12.16 7.87 -9.89
CA PHE A 196 13.02 9.06 -9.84
C PHE A 196 14.27 8.90 -10.71
N VAL A 197 14.89 7.73 -10.72
CA VAL A 197 16.04 7.44 -11.61
C VAL A 197 15.63 7.51 -13.08
N ALA A 198 14.51 6.89 -13.46
CA ALA A 198 14.06 6.84 -14.85
C ALA A 198 13.62 8.20 -15.38
N THR A 199 13.01 9.04 -14.55
CA THR A 199 12.52 10.38 -14.94
C THR A 199 13.58 11.47 -14.84
N ASN A 200 14.75 11.17 -14.26
CA ASN A 200 15.89 12.10 -14.15
C ASN A 200 17.18 11.44 -14.67
N PRO A 201 17.28 11.16 -15.97
CA PRO A 201 18.40 10.42 -16.53
C PRO A 201 19.74 11.11 -16.24
N GLY A 202 20.71 10.33 -15.77
CA GLY A 202 22.06 10.82 -15.44
C GLY A 202 22.20 11.52 -14.09
N LYS A 203 21.11 11.79 -13.35
CA LYS A 203 21.17 12.41 -12.02
C LYS A 203 21.39 11.42 -10.88
N TYR A 204 20.76 10.26 -10.94
CA TYR A 204 20.71 9.29 -9.86
C TYR A 204 21.08 7.89 -10.32
N LYS A 205 21.47 7.06 -9.37
CA LYS A 205 21.59 5.61 -9.53
C LYS A 205 21.09 4.89 -8.30
N VAL A 206 20.58 3.67 -8.50
CA VAL A 206 20.19 2.77 -7.40
C VAL A 206 21.42 1.98 -6.97
N LEU A 207 21.68 1.86 -5.68
CA LEU A 207 22.65 0.89 -5.17
C LEU A 207 22.11 -0.53 -5.32
N PRO A 208 22.98 -1.52 -5.60
CA PRO A 208 22.55 -2.91 -5.82
C PRO A 208 21.84 -3.52 -4.61
N GLY A 209 20.77 -4.28 -4.86
CA GLY A 209 20.05 -5.03 -3.84
C GLY A 209 18.90 -4.26 -3.21
N PHE A 210 18.30 -4.91 -2.20
CA PHE A 210 17.25 -4.37 -1.35
C PHE A 210 17.74 -4.31 0.10
N ILE A 211 17.42 -3.26 0.81
CA ILE A 211 17.61 -3.18 2.27
C ILE A 211 16.58 -4.07 2.95
N THR A 212 15.33 -4.00 2.48
CA THR A 212 14.20 -4.84 2.92
C THR A 212 13.36 -5.26 1.73
N LYS A 213 12.64 -6.39 1.86
CA LYS A 213 11.53 -6.77 0.95
C LYS A 213 10.23 -6.61 1.71
N GLU A 214 9.26 -5.94 1.13
CA GLU A 214 8.07 -5.47 1.83
C GLU A 214 6.84 -5.54 0.92
N PRO A 215 5.76 -6.23 1.34
CA PRO A 215 4.52 -6.26 0.56
C PRO A 215 3.71 -4.98 0.75
N PHE A 216 3.05 -4.51 -0.29
CA PHE A 216 2.05 -3.44 -0.24
C PHE A 216 0.64 -4.00 -0.08
N GLY A 217 -0.16 -3.37 0.77
CA GLY A 217 -1.57 -3.65 0.97
C GLY A 217 -2.41 -2.39 1.11
N ILE A 218 -3.72 -2.54 0.95
CA ILE A 218 -4.69 -1.48 1.21
C ILE A 218 -5.13 -1.60 2.65
N ALA A 219 -5.11 -0.47 3.39
CA ALA A 219 -5.38 -0.47 4.82
C ALA A 219 -6.78 0.09 5.14
N PHE A 220 -7.46 -0.56 6.08
CA PHE A 220 -8.80 -0.22 6.56
C PHE A 220 -8.82 -0.14 8.09
N ARG A 221 -9.80 0.57 8.66
CA ARG A 221 -10.04 0.49 10.11
C ARG A 221 -10.36 -0.93 10.54
N LYS A 222 -10.04 -1.28 11.77
CA LYS A 222 -10.38 -2.60 12.35
C LYS A 222 -11.88 -2.90 12.33
N ALA A 223 -12.71 -1.86 12.34
CA ALA A 223 -14.17 -1.97 12.31
C ALA A 223 -14.77 -2.09 10.90
N ASP A 224 -13.98 -2.02 9.84
CA ASP A 224 -14.46 -1.97 8.45
C ASP A 224 -14.07 -3.27 7.68
N ALA A 225 -14.32 -4.43 8.29
CA ALA A 225 -13.94 -5.72 7.72
C ALA A 225 -14.74 -6.05 6.45
N ASP A 226 -16.03 -5.76 6.40
CA ASP A 226 -16.87 -6.00 5.22
C ASP A 226 -16.41 -5.18 4.02
N LEU A 227 -16.03 -3.92 4.24
CA LEU A 227 -15.49 -3.05 3.19
C LEU A 227 -14.16 -3.61 2.67
N LYS A 228 -13.25 -4.00 3.59
CA LYS A 228 -11.97 -4.64 3.23
C LYS A 228 -12.20 -5.90 2.40
N ASP A 229 -13.14 -6.76 2.79
CA ASP A 229 -13.42 -8.03 2.10
C ASP A 229 -14.01 -7.78 0.71
N MET A 230 -14.89 -6.77 0.55
CA MET A 230 -15.42 -6.39 -0.76
C MET A 230 -14.32 -5.86 -1.68
N VAL A 231 -13.46 -4.98 -1.18
CA VAL A 231 -12.31 -4.47 -1.95
C VAL A 231 -11.36 -5.62 -2.32
N GLN A 232 -11.03 -6.52 -1.38
CA GLN A 232 -10.19 -7.70 -1.65
C GLN A 232 -10.78 -8.57 -2.74
N LYS A 233 -12.07 -8.92 -2.65
CA LYS A 233 -12.76 -9.72 -3.66
C LYS A 233 -12.69 -9.09 -5.05
N THR A 234 -12.84 -7.77 -5.12
CA THR A 234 -12.77 -7.04 -6.39
C THR A 234 -11.36 -7.02 -6.96
N ILE A 235 -10.32 -6.84 -6.11
CA ILE A 235 -8.92 -6.94 -6.54
C ILE A 235 -8.60 -8.36 -7.02
N ASP A 236 -9.03 -9.40 -6.30
CA ASP A 236 -8.83 -10.80 -6.72
C ASP A 236 -9.43 -11.03 -8.13
N ALA A 237 -10.61 -10.45 -8.43
CA ALA A 237 -11.21 -10.49 -9.76
C ALA A 237 -10.40 -9.71 -10.80
N MET A 238 -9.86 -8.52 -10.44
CA MET A 238 -9.02 -7.70 -11.32
C MET A 238 -7.68 -8.38 -11.64
N VAL A 239 -7.14 -9.15 -10.71
CA VAL A 239 -5.96 -9.99 -10.96
C VAL A 239 -6.32 -11.14 -11.90
N ALA A 240 -7.42 -11.84 -11.63
CA ALA A 240 -7.85 -13.00 -12.40
C ALA A 240 -8.14 -12.71 -13.88
N ASP A 241 -8.72 -11.56 -14.19
CA ASP A 241 -9.06 -11.15 -15.58
C ASP A 241 -7.96 -10.31 -16.26
N GLY A 242 -6.84 -10.06 -15.56
CA GLY A 242 -5.68 -9.36 -16.11
C GLY A 242 -5.76 -7.84 -16.10
N ALA A 243 -6.78 -7.23 -15.50
CA ALA A 243 -6.88 -5.77 -15.39
C ALA A 243 -5.72 -5.19 -14.56
N MET A 244 -5.35 -5.84 -13.44
CA MET A 244 -4.18 -5.42 -12.65
C MET A 244 -2.90 -5.52 -13.45
N ALA A 245 -2.69 -6.61 -14.19
CA ALA A 245 -1.52 -6.79 -15.06
C ALA A 245 -1.43 -5.70 -16.14
N LYS A 246 -2.56 -5.30 -16.73
CA LYS A 246 -2.60 -4.21 -17.73
C LYS A 246 -2.22 -2.87 -17.12
N ILE A 247 -2.73 -2.55 -15.93
CA ILE A 247 -2.39 -1.32 -15.21
C ILE A 247 -0.90 -1.35 -14.81
N SER A 248 -0.41 -2.49 -14.32
CA SER A 248 1.00 -2.67 -13.96
C SER A 248 1.92 -2.41 -15.15
N LYS A 249 1.64 -3.01 -16.32
CA LYS A 249 2.43 -2.79 -17.55
C LYS A 249 2.43 -1.33 -17.98
N LYS A 250 1.35 -0.61 -17.80
CA LYS A 250 1.28 0.83 -18.11
C LYS A 250 2.26 1.65 -17.26
N TRP A 251 2.42 1.32 -15.98
CA TRP A 251 3.19 2.14 -15.04
C TRP A 251 4.63 1.65 -14.84
N PHE A 252 4.85 0.34 -14.95
CA PHE A 252 6.14 -0.30 -14.66
C PHE A 252 6.80 -0.98 -15.88
N GLY A 253 6.10 -1.02 -17.01
CA GLY A 253 6.59 -1.75 -18.20
C GLY A 253 6.39 -3.27 -18.11
N GLU A 254 6.10 -3.81 -16.93
CA GLU A 254 5.90 -5.24 -16.67
C GLU A 254 4.79 -5.48 -15.67
N ASP A 255 4.38 -6.74 -15.53
CA ASP A 255 3.43 -7.15 -14.50
C ASP A 255 4.15 -7.50 -13.19
N ILE A 256 4.10 -6.58 -12.21
CA ILE A 256 4.62 -6.77 -10.85
C ILE A 256 3.50 -7.12 -9.84
N THR A 257 2.26 -7.33 -10.33
CA THR A 257 1.11 -7.69 -9.48
C THR A 257 0.86 -9.20 -9.43
N ASP A 258 1.63 -10.00 -10.17
CA ASP A 258 1.51 -11.45 -10.19
C ASP A 258 2.17 -12.07 -8.93
N PRO A 259 1.38 -12.66 -8.00
CA PRO A 259 1.92 -13.25 -6.78
C PRO A 259 2.90 -14.39 -7.01
N LYS A 260 2.90 -15.02 -8.20
CA LYS A 260 3.83 -16.09 -8.56
C LYS A 260 5.26 -15.58 -8.81
N LYS A 261 5.43 -14.26 -8.91
CA LYS A 261 6.74 -13.61 -9.15
C LYS A 261 7.37 -13.03 -7.89
N TRP A 262 6.76 -13.18 -6.74
CA TRP A 262 7.18 -12.61 -5.46
C TRP A 262 8.12 -13.50 -4.64
#